data_c27eaac8689444b095dff17c959cf86a
#
_entry.id   c27eaac8689444b095dff17c959cf86a
#
_cell.length_a   1.000
_cell.length_b   1.000
_cell.length_c   1.000
_cell.angle_alpha   90.00
_cell.angle_beta   90.00
_cell.angle_gamma   90.00
#
_symmetry.space_group_name_H-M   'P 1'
#
loop_
_entity.id
_entity.type
_entity.pdbx_description
1 polymer ?
#
loop_
_entity_poly.entity_id
_entity_poly.type
_entity_poly.pdbx_seq_one_letter_code
_entity_poly.pdbx_strand_id
1 'polypeptide(L)'
;MIFDKLDKYTTESVLQGHPDKICDQISDALLDAFLMQDCNAHTAIECLGSGNNLIVAGEISTQNKRVDIEKIVNDVYQSIGYCEKLNILNSLTSQSRQLNDAVMNGGAGDQGIVYGYAINNQYNYLPYGVYLSNLIAKEIDTYRKSVDYLLPDGKVQVTISENNLEQLIINVQHKENVHPDFIENEIKQKVLTQLIDCINVDIQINRKSKFYKGGFVNDTGLTGRKIMIDTYGGLVTHGGGAFSGKDPSKIDRSAAYMARFVAKNIVANGLEKECKIAVAYLFGEEQPTMLNVSTDKESNSTKLKQFILSKFDFRPNAIIELLKLKNTIYQPTSIYGHFSNPNYNWEQIISL
;
A
#
# COMPACT_ATOMS: atom_id res chain seq x y z
N MET A 1 10.04 -22.38 6.32
CA MET A 1 9.39 -21.14 5.81
C MET A 1 10.43 -20.04 5.69
N ILE A 2 10.23 -19.07 4.81
CA ILE A 2 11.18 -17.94 4.61
C ILE A 2 11.36 -17.17 5.92
N PHE A 3 10.31 -17.09 6.75
CA PHE A 3 10.29 -16.37 8.04
C PHE A 3 10.40 -17.26 9.28
N ASP A 4 10.27 -18.58 9.19
CA ASP A 4 10.48 -19.48 10.35
C ASP A 4 11.92 -19.45 10.90
N LYS A 5 12.82 -18.76 10.18
CA LYS A 5 14.20 -18.53 10.62
C LYS A 5 14.37 -17.22 11.40
N LEU A 6 13.32 -16.39 11.49
CA LEU A 6 13.35 -15.17 12.28
C LEU A 6 12.70 -15.44 13.63
N ASP A 7 13.52 -15.63 14.67
CA ASP A 7 13.00 -15.75 16.04
C ASP A 7 12.19 -14.53 16.45
N LYS A 8 12.50 -13.37 15.86
CA LYS A 8 11.85 -12.09 16.15
C LYS A 8 11.92 -11.14 14.96
N TYR A 9 10.82 -10.42 14.69
CA TYR A 9 10.77 -9.38 13.67
C TYR A 9 9.83 -8.25 14.05
N THR A 10 10.03 -7.07 13.44
CA THR A 10 9.21 -5.89 13.67
C THR A 10 8.65 -5.39 12.35
N THR A 11 7.37 -4.98 12.35
CA THR A 11 6.70 -4.33 11.23
C THR A 11 5.98 -3.08 11.70
N GLU A 12 5.67 -2.18 10.79
CA GLU A 12 4.97 -0.94 11.11
C GLU A 12 3.87 -0.61 10.11
N SER A 13 2.93 0.23 10.55
CA SER A 13 1.94 0.89 9.72
C SER A 13 1.74 2.34 10.20
N VAL A 14 1.10 3.15 9.38
CA VAL A 14 0.83 4.56 9.69
C VAL A 14 -0.64 4.90 9.48
N LEU A 15 -1.10 5.95 10.17
CA LEU A 15 -2.45 6.48 10.01
C LEU A 15 -2.57 7.29 8.71
N GLN A 16 -3.80 7.59 8.31
CA GLN A 16 -4.12 8.35 7.08
C GLN A 16 -3.44 9.71 7.01
N GLY A 17 -3.26 10.37 8.15
CA GLY A 17 -2.66 11.70 8.23
C GLY A 17 -1.13 11.72 8.32
N HIS A 18 -0.44 10.58 8.20
CA HIS A 18 1.00 10.58 8.05
C HIS A 18 1.41 11.29 6.75
N PRO A 19 2.42 12.18 6.75
CA PRO A 19 2.78 13.02 5.61
C PRO A 19 2.92 12.26 4.28
N ASP A 20 3.65 11.15 4.27
CA ASP A 20 3.81 10.33 3.06
C ASP A 20 2.46 9.74 2.60
N LYS A 21 1.59 9.32 3.53
CA LYS A 21 0.28 8.77 3.19
C LYS A 21 -0.73 9.81 2.75
N ILE A 22 -0.61 11.05 3.17
CA ILE A 22 -1.36 12.15 2.58
C ILE A 22 -1.01 12.28 1.09
N CYS A 23 0.29 12.25 0.75
CA CYS A 23 0.74 12.32 -0.63
C CYS A 23 0.26 11.13 -1.47
N ASP A 24 0.32 9.91 -0.94
CA ASP A 24 -0.17 8.70 -1.61
C ASP A 24 -1.69 8.80 -1.89
N GLN A 25 -2.49 9.22 -0.91
CA GLN A 25 -3.93 9.40 -1.06
C GLN A 25 -4.28 10.47 -2.10
N ILE A 26 -3.57 11.59 -2.11
CA ILE A 26 -3.78 12.66 -3.11
C ILE A 26 -3.41 12.15 -4.50
N SER A 27 -2.27 11.48 -4.67
CA SER A 27 -1.82 10.94 -5.96
C SER A 27 -2.83 9.94 -6.52
N ASP A 28 -3.37 9.03 -5.70
CA ASP A 28 -4.37 8.07 -6.14
C ASP A 28 -5.76 8.69 -6.36
N ALA A 29 -6.15 9.72 -5.61
CA ALA A 29 -7.40 10.44 -5.87
C ALA A 29 -7.34 11.20 -7.21
N LEU A 30 -6.19 11.76 -7.56
CA LEU A 30 -5.98 12.39 -8.87
C LEU A 30 -6.00 11.34 -9.99
N LEU A 31 -5.34 10.20 -9.82
CA LEU A 31 -5.44 9.07 -10.73
C LEU A 31 -6.91 8.66 -10.97
N ASP A 32 -7.68 8.46 -9.90
CA ASP A 32 -9.09 8.07 -9.98
C ASP A 32 -9.90 9.10 -10.78
N ALA A 33 -9.66 10.39 -10.55
CA ALA A 33 -10.35 11.45 -11.26
C ALA A 33 -10.04 11.47 -12.77
N PHE A 34 -8.79 11.16 -13.16
CA PHE A 34 -8.43 11.03 -14.58
C PHE A 34 -9.06 9.78 -15.19
N LEU A 35 -8.99 8.63 -14.52
CA LEU A 35 -9.57 7.38 -15.01
C LEU A 35 -11.10 7.42 -15.12
N MET A 36 -11.79 8.14 -14.25
CA MET A 36 -13.23 8.36 -14.34
C MET A 36 -13.65 9.15 -15.59
N GLN A 37 -12.80 10.05 -16.08
CA GLN A 37 -13.07 10.85 -17.28
C GLN A 37 -12.57 10.16 -18.56
N ASP A 38 -11.50 9.38 -18.46
CA ASP A 38 -10.89 8.66 -19.56
C ASP A 38 -10.27 7.36 -19.01
N CYS A 39 -10.97 6.24 -19.18
CA CYS A 39 -10.51 4.94 -18.70
C CYS A 39 -9.20 4.44 -19.35
N ASN A 40 -8.72 5.13 -20.37
CA ASN A 40 -7.43 4.92 -21.00
C ASN A 40 -6.40 6.02 -20.67
N ALA A 41 -6.68 6.85 -19.67
CA ALA A 41 -5.69 7.80 -19.20
C ALA A 41 -4.45 7.09 -18.66
N HIS A 42 -3.28 7.61 -19.01
CA HIS A 42 -2.02 7.19 -18.42
C HIS A 42 -1.51 8.26 -17.48
N THR A 43 -1.17 7.88 -16.27
CA THR A 43 -0.72 8.79 -15.23
C THR A 43 0.50 8.23 -14.49
N ALA A 44 1.38 9.13 -14.09
CA ALA A 44 2.42 8.90 -13.10
C ALA A 44 2.51 10.18 -12.25
N ILE A 45 1.65 10.28 -11.24
CA ILE A 45 1.47 11.49 -10.42
C ILE A 45 2.14 11.29 -9.07
N GLU A 46 2.99 12.22 -8.71
CA GLU A 46 3.67 12.27 -7.43
C GLU A 46 3.39 13.60 -6.73
N CYS A 47 3.32 13.54 -5.40
CA CYS A 47 3.09 14.70 -4.53
C CYS A 47 4.23 14.86 -3.55
N LEU A 48 4.65 16.10 -3.32
CA LEU A 48 5.59 16.48 -2.25
C LEU A 48 4.95 17.57 -1.41
N GLY A 49 4.71 17.27 -0.14
CA GLY A 49 4.10 18.19 0.82
C GLY A 49 5.04 18.57 1.95
N SER A 50 5.12 19.86 2.29
CA SER A 50 5.92 20.36 3.43
C SER A 50 5.38 21.69 3.92
N GLY A 51 5.13 21.82 5.22
CA GLY A 51 4.47 22.99 5.79
C GLY A 51 3.09 23.19 5.17
N ASN A 52 2.85 24.36 4.58
CA ASN A 52 1.60 24.66 3.87
C ASN A 52 1.75 24.53 2.35
N ASN A 53 2.83 23.94 1.83
CA ASN A 53 3.05 23.83 0.40
C ASN A 53 2.88 22.39 -0.05
N LEU A 54 2.23 22.22 -1.20
CA LEU A 54 2.10 20.96 -1.90
C LEU A 54 2.47 21.13 -3.37
N ILE A 55 3.43 20.34 -3.84
CA ILE A 55 3.76 20.22 -5.25
C ILE A 55 3.09 18.96 -5.77
N VAL A 56 2.33 19.09 -6.85
CA VAL A 56 1.78 17.96 -7.63
C VAL A 56 2.54 17.94 -8.95
N ALA A 57 3.31 16.89 -9.18
CA ALA A 57 4.18 16.76 -10.36
C ALA A 57 3.98 15.39 -11.02
N GLY A 58 4.50 15.23 -12.22
CA GLY A 58 4.44 13.97 -12.97
C GLY A 58 3.91 14.14 -14.38
N GLU A 59 3.58 13.01 -15.00
CA GLU A 59 3.12 12.98 -16.38
C GLU A 59 1.70 12.45 -16.50
N ILE A 60 0.98 13.01 -17.47
CA ILE A 60 -0.39 12.59 -17.82
C ILE A 60 -0.51 12.47 -19.32
N SER A 61 -1.16 11.40 -19.80
CA SER A 61 -1.65 11.27 -21.15
C SER A 61 -3.14 10.95 -21.10
N THR A 62 -3.97 11.89 -21.54
CA THR A 62 -5.43 11.76 -21.56
C THR A 62 -6.04 12.66 -22.64
N GLN A 63 -7.17 12.23 -23.17
CA GLN A 63 -7.97 13.05 -24.08
C GLN A 63 -8.78 14.14 -23.35
N ASN A 64 -9.03 13.96 -22.04
CA ASN A 64 -9.78 14.89 -21.25
C ASN A 64 -8.94 15.47 -20.09
N LYS A 65 -8.67 16.80 -20.15
CA LYS A 65 -7.83 17.50 -19.17
C LYS A 65 -8.63 18.31 -18.13
N ARG A 66 -9.92 18.07 -17.98
CA ARG A 66 -10.80 18.86 -17.10
C ARG A 66 -10.86 18.35 -15.67
N VAL A 67 -9.71 18.00 -15.09
CA VAL A 67 -9.61 17.60 -13.67
C VAL A 67 -9.23 18.84 -12.85
N ASP A 68 -10.03 19.14 -11.84
CA ASP A 68 -9.77 20.22 -10.88
C ASP A 68 -8.83 19.72 -9.79
N ILE A 69 -7.53 19.87 -10.04
CA ILE A 69 -6.46 19.41 -9.15
C ILE A 69 -6.57 20.03 -7.76
N GLU A 70 -6.81 21.37 -7.70
CA GLU A 70 -6.87 22.09 -6.42
C GLU A 70 -8.04 21.61 -5.57
N LYS A 71 -9.19 21.42 -6.19
CA LYS A 71 -10.37 20.91 -5.49
C LYS A 71 -10.14 19.52 -4.93
N ILE A 72 -9.61 18.58 -5.74
CA ILE A 72 -9.39 17.19 -5.32
C ILE A 72 -8.36 17.13 -4.17
N VAL A 73 -7.26 17.87 -4.29
CA VAL A 73 -6.24 17.95 -3.23
C VAL A 73 -6.86 18.44 -1.91
N ASN A 74 -7.63 19.53 -1.96
CA ASN A 74 -8.25 20.07 -0.76
C ASN A 74 -9.31 19.12 -0.17
N ASP A 75 -10.13 18.50 -1.03
CA ASP A 75 -11.16 17.53 -0.59
C ASP A 75 -10.52 16.33 0.13
N VAL A 76 -9.43 15.78 -0.42
CA VAL A 76 -8.67 14.67 0.22
C VAL A 76 -8.06 15.12 1.53
N TYR A 77 -7.35 16.25 1.55
CA TYR A 77 -6.67 16.76 2.73
C TYR A 77 -7.64 17.03 3.89
N GLN A 78 -8.80 17.61 3.58
CA GLN A 78 -9.88 17.85 4.54
C GLN A 78 -10.54 16.55 5.01
N SER A 79 -10.74 15.58 4.12
CA SER A 79 -11.35 14.28 4.47
C SER A 79 -10.47 13.47 5.45
N ILE A 80 -9.16 13.67 5.41
CA ILE A 80 -8.20 13.10 6.36
C ILE A 80 -8.36 13.75 7.75
N GLY A 81 -8.74 15.02 7.81
CA GLY A 81 -8.98 15.78 9.04
C GLY A 81 -8.06 16.99 9.25
N TYR A 82 -7.39 17.45 8.21
CA TYR A 82 -6.61 18.68 8.21
C TYR A 82 -7.42 19.85 7.66
N CYS A 83 -7.26 21.04 8.21
CA CYS A 83 -8.03 22.22 7.85
C CYS A 83 -7.18 23.36 7.28
N GLU A 84 -5.86 23.23 7.28
CA GLU A 84 -4.94 24.24 6.81
C GLU A 84 -5.09 24.42 5.28
N LYS A 85 -5.04 25.65 4.82
CA LYS A 85 -5.01 25.93 3.38
C LYS A 85 -3.65 25.62 2.79
N LEU A 86 -3.61 24.75 1.79
CA LEU A 86 -2.39 24.42 1.06
C LEU A 86 -2.15 25.41 -0.10
N ASN A 87 -0.89 25.78 -0.27
CA ASN A 87 -0.39 26.43 -1.49
C ASN A 87 -0.03 25.34 -2.48
N ILE A 88 -0.85 25.14 -3.50
CA ILE A 88 -0.71 24.04 -4.45
C ILE A 88 0.05 24.52 -5.68
N LEU A 89 1.19 23.92 -5.96
CA LEU A 89 1.94 24.09 -7.19
C LEU A 89 1.66 22.88 -8.10
N ASN A 90 0.91 23.12 -9.18
CA ASN A 90 0.65 22.11 -10.20
C ASN A 90 1.75 22.16 -11.27
N SER A 91 2.55 21.08 -11.37
CA SER A 91 3.64 20.88 -12.34
C SER A 91 3.43 19.61 -13.18
N LEU A 92 2.17 19.25 -13.45
CA LEU A 92 1.87 18.10 -14.29
C LEU A 92 2.16 18.42 -15.77
N THR A 93 2.83 17.48 -16.45
CA THR A 93 3.25 17.59 -17.84
C THR A 93 2.61 16.51 -18.70
N SER A 94 2.69 16.66 -20.04
CA SER A 94 2.24 15.60 -20.94
C SER A 94 3.28 14.49 -21.02
N GLN A 95 2.83 13.23 -20.96
CA GLN A 95 3.69 12.05 -21.11
C GLN A 95 4.41 12.06 -22.47
N SER A 96 5.65 11.56 -22.52
CA SER A 96 6.42 11.47 -23.74
C SER A 96 5.78 10.54 -24.78
N ARG A 97 5.91 10.85 -26.07
CA ARG A 97 5.38 10.01 -27.15
C ARG A 97 5.99 8.61 -27.15
N GLN A 98 7.30 8.49 -26.88
CA GLN A 98 8.00 7.20 -26.84
C GLN A 98 7.41 6.24 -25.81
N LEU A 99 7.09 6.74 -24.61
CA LEU A 99 6.49 5.94 -23.57
C LEU A 99 5.05 5.53 -23.93
N ASN A 100 4.26 6.47 -24.50
CA ASN A 100 2.92 6.16 -24.98
C ASN A 100 2.93 5.06 -26.06
N ASP A 101 3.83 5.13 -27.03
CA ASP A 101 3.91 4.16 -28.12
C ASP A 101 4.25 2.75 -27.61
N ALA A 102 5.16 2.63 -26.63
CA ALA A 102 5.52 1.34 -26.02
C ALA A 102 4.32 0.69 -25.31
N VAL A 103 3.56 1.48 -24.52
CA VAL A 103 2.39 1.01 -23.76
C VAL A 103 1.20 0.69 -24.69
N MET A 104 0.98 1.53 -25.72
CA MET A 104 -0.11 1.32 -26.70
C MET A 104 0.07 0.02 -27.49
N ASN A 105 1.30 -0.43 -27.70
CA ASN A 105 1.59 -1.73 -28.34
C ASN A 105 1.52 -2.91 -27.39
N GLY A 106 1.10 -2.73 -26.12
CA GLY A 106 0.92 -3.80 -25.12
C GLY A 106 2.16 -4.18 -24.34
N GLY A 107 3.30 -3.51 -24.60
CA GLY A 107 4.54 -3.73 -23.88
C GLY A 107 4.57 -3.08 -22.50
N ALA A 108 5.51 -3.52 -21.67
CA ALA A 108 5.76 -2.91 -20.37
C ALA A 108 6.26 -1.45 -20.54
N GLY A 109 5.65 -0.54 -19.80
CA GLY A 109 5.98 0.90 -19.86
C GLY A 109 7.28 1.24 -19.14
N ASP A 110 7.93 0.28 -18.50
CA ASP A 110 9.21 0.45 -17.80
C ASP A 110 9.93 -0.91 -17.69
N GLN A 111 11.20 -0.86 -17.35
CA GLN A 111 11.94 -2.02 -16.85
C GLN A 111 11.84 -2.07 -15.33
N GLY A 112 11.69 -3.26 -14.76
CA GLY A 112 11.62 -3.39 -13.31
C GLY A 112 11.44 -4.82 -12.85
N ILE A 113 11.52 -5.01 -11.53
CA ILE A 113 11.23 -6.27 -10.88
C ILE A 113 10.21 -6.04 -9.78
N VAL A 114 9.20 -6.90 -9.71
CA VAL A 114 8.15 -6.88 -8.69
C VAL A 114 8.07 -8.21 -7.96
N TYR A 115 7.51 -8.17 -6.76
CA TYR A 115 7.38 -9.33 -5.90
C TYR A 115 5.97 -9.51 -5.38
N GLY A 116 5.52 -10.75 -5.34
CA GLY A 116 4.29 -11.18 -4.66
C GLY A 116 4.61 -12.22 -3.61
N TYR A 117 3.83 -12.25 -2.53
CA TYR A 117 4.03 -13.18 -1.43
C TYR A 117 2.71 -13.56 -0.79
N ALA A 118 2.63 -14.80 -0.32
CA ALA A 118 1.55 -15.28 0.54
C ALA A 118 2.05 -16.43 1.43
N ILE A 119 1.45 -16.54 2.61
CA ILE A 119 1.69 -17.60 3.59
C ILE A 119 0.36 -18.13 4.12
N ASN A 120 0.25 -19.44 4.32
CA ASN A 120 -0.96 -20.08 4.82
C ASN A 120 -1.19 -19.73 6.30
N ASN A 121 -2.17 -18.85 6.53
CA ASN A 121 -2.63 -18.44 7.86
C ASN A 121 -4.02 -17.79 7.75
N GLN A 122 -4.58 -17.39 8.89
CA GLN A 122 -5.88 -16.71 8.99
C GLN A 122 -5.79 -15.17 8.82
N TYR A 123 -4.62 -14.62 8.56
CA TYR A 123 -4.34 -13.18 8.50
C TYR A 123 -4.31 -12.67 7.06
N ASN A 124 -5.31 -13.03 6.27
CA ASN A 124 -5.40 -12.73 4.84
C ASN A 124 -4.15 -13.19 4.05
N TYR A 125 -3.54 -14.31 4.44
CA TYR A 125 -2.32 -14.83 3.82
C TYR A 125 -1.14 -13.83 3.84
N LEU A 126 -1.12 -12.90 4.80
CA LEU A 126 -0.03 -11.97 5.06
C LEU A 126 0.78 -12.41 6.29
N PRO A 127 2.04 -11.99 6.44
CA PRO A 127 2.74 -12.12 7.71
C PRO A 127 1.95 -11.49 8.86
N TYR A 128 1.89 -12.15 10.00
CA TYR A 128 1.03 -11.72 11.12
C TYR A 128 1.29 -10.28 11.55
N GLY A 129 2.54 -9.87 11.71
CA GLY A 129 2.86 -8.50 12.11
C GLY A 129 2.40 -7.45 11.09
N VAL A 130 2.49 -7.74 9.78
CA VAL A 130 2.00 -6.86 8.72
C VAL A 130 0.49 -6.69 8.79
N TYR A 131 -0.25 -7.80 8.92
CA TYR A 131 -1.69 -7.77 9.08
C TYR A 131 -2.09 -6.98 10.34
N LEU A 132 -1.45 -7.27 11.48
CA LEU A 132 -1.79 -6.68 12.76
C LEU A 132 -1.51 -5.18 12.81
N SER A 133 -0.34 -4.73 12.33
CA SER A 133 -0.01 -3.30 12.31
C SER A 133 -0.98 -2.49 11.46
N ASN A 134 -1.37 -3.02 10.29
CA ASN A 134 -2.36 -2.39 9.42
C ASN A 134 -3.76 -2.36 10.04
N LEU A 135 -4.18 -3.46 10.68
CA LEU A 135 -5.46 -3.55 11.36
C LEU A 135 -5.54 -2.54 12.51
N ILE A 136 -4.53 -2.48 13.37
CA ILE A 136 -4.50 -1.54 14.50
C ILE A 136 -4.52 -0.09 13.99
N ALA A 137 -3.73 0.25 12.97
CA ALA A 137 -3.72 1.59 12.39
C ALA A 137 -5.12 1.98 11.85
N LYS A 138 -5.78 1.08 11.15
CA LYS A 138 -7.14 1.27 10.65
C LYS A 138 -8.17 1.49 11.75
N GLU A 139 -8.12 0.68 12.79
CA GLU A 139 -9.08 0.79 13.91
C GLU A 139 -8.84 2.05 14.77
N ILE A 140 -7.58 2.50 14.92
CA ILE A 140 -7.27 3.80 15.53
C ILE A 140 -7.88 4.93 14.71
N ASP A 141 -7.71 4.92 13.37
CA ASP A 141 -8.30 5.93 12.50
C ASP A 141 -9.84 5.89 12.49
N THR A 142 -10.43 4.71 12.64
CA THR A 142 -11.87 4.55 12.79
C THR A 142 -12.34 5.16 14.11
N TYR A 143 -11.69 4.84 15.20
CA TYR A 143 -12.00 5.38 16.52
C TYR A 143 -11.78 6.90 16.58
N ARG A 144 -10.69 7.40 16.00
CA ARG A 144 -10.37 8.84 15.91
C ARG A 144 -11.53 9.68 15.34
N LYS A 145 -12.23 9.15 14.34
CA LYS A 145 -13.37 9.85 13.71
C LYS A 145 -14.58 10.03 14.64
N SER A 146 -14.62 9.30 15.75
CA SER A 146 -15.70 9.38 16.75
C SER A 146 -15.39 10.29 17.93
N VAL A 147 -14.16 10.81 18.02
CA VAL A 147 -13.69 11.67 19.12
C VAL A 147 -13.00 12.91 18.57
N ASP A 148 -12.88 13.96 19.39
CA ASP A 148 -12.31 15.23 18.94
C ASP A 148 -10.86 15.46 19.39
N TYR A 149 -10.33 14.63 20.27
CA TYR A 149 -9.01 14.80 20.87
C TYR A 149 -7.89 14.03 20.15
N LEU A 150 -8.21 13.04 19.31
CA LEU A 150 -7.25 12.36 18.42
C LEU A 150 -7.17 13.08 17.07
N LEU A 151 -5.98 13.26 16.57
CA LEU A 151 -5.68 13.95 15.32
C LEU A 151 -5.12 12.98 14.26
N PRO A 152 -5.02 13.38 12.97
CA PRO A 152 -4.88 12.43 11.88
C PRO A 152 -3.57 11.65 11.80
N ASP A 153 -2.46 12.18 12.32
CA ASP A 153 -1.14 11.56 12.17
C ASP A 153 -0.87 10.49 13.22
N GLY A 154 -0.10 9.50 12.85
CA GLY A 154 0.32 8.46 13.80
C GLY A 154 1.04 7.29 13.15
N LYS A 155 1.67 6.50 14.02
CA LYS A 155 2.42 5.30 13.64
C LYS A 155 2.16 4.18 14.63
N VAL A 156 2.01 2.98 14.09
CA VAL A 156 1.87 1.71 14.82
C VAL A 156 3.05 0.83 14.47
N GLN A 157 3.74 0.30 15.46
CA GLN A 157 4.83 -0.66 15.29
C GLN A 157 4.54 -1.89 16.15
N VAL A 158 4.64 -3.06 15.57
CA VAL A 158 4.47 -4.36 16.25
C VAL A 158 5.73 -5.19 16.16
N THR A 159 6.12 -5.81 17.24
CA THR A 159 7.21 -6.79 17.29
C THR A 159 6.61 -8.16 17.59
N ILE A 160 6.87 -9.09 16.70
CA ILE A 160 6.44 -10.49 16.81
C ILE A 160 7.65 -11.33 17.19
N SER A 161 7.50 -12.18 18.18
CA SER A 161 8.48 -13.16 18.63
C SER A 161 7.80 -14.53 18.78
N GLU A 162 8.38 -15.56 18.18
CA GLU A 162 7.82 -16.93 18.20
C GLU A 162 6.32 -16.99 17.81
N ASN A 163 5.95 -16.21 16.78
CA ASN A 163 4.58 -16.02 16.29
C ASN A 163 3.60 -15.35 17.28
N ASN A 164 4.08 -14.79 18.38
CA ASN A 164 3.28 -14.06 19.35
C ASN A 164 3.60 -12.56 19.32
N LEU A 165 2.61 -11.72 19.60
CA LEU A 165 2.83 -10.30 19.81
C LEU A 165 3.59 -10.09 21.13
N GLU A 166 4.82 -9.60 21.03
CA GLU A 166 5.67 -9.31 22.18
C GLU A 166 5.59 -7.83 22.58
N GLN A 167 5.63 -6.93 21.59
CA GLN A 167 5.62 -5.49 21.84
C GLN A 167 4.74 -4.75 20.83
N LEU A 168 4.05 -3.72 21.33
CA LEU A 168 3.24 -2.81 20.56
C LEU A 168 3.60 -1.37 20.93
N ILE A 169 4.08 -0.59 19.96
CA ILE A 169 4.39 0.83 20.12
C ILE A 169 3.44 1.63 19.24
N ILE A 170 2.72 2.58 19.83
CA ILE A 170 1.78 3.45 19.14
C ILE A 170 2.13 4.90 19.46
N ASN A 171 2.30 5.72 18.43
CA ASN A 171 2.35 7.16 18.56
C ASN A 171 1.22 7.75 17.71
N VAL A 172 0.29 8.48 18.36
CA VAL A 172 -0.84 9.12 17.69
C VAL A 172 -0.88 10.60 18.03
N GLN A 173 -1.15 11.40 17.02
CA GLN A 173 -1.33 12.84 17.17
C GLN A 173 -2.58 13.13 18.01
N HIS A 174 -2.47 14.09 18.91
CA HIS A 174 -3.56 14.47 19.81
C HIS A 174 -3.56 15.98 20.12
N LYS A 175 -4.68 16.50 20.64
CA LYS A 175 -4.75 17.89 21.10
C LYS A 175 -3.81 18.15 22.28
N GLU A 176 -3.22 19.33 22.34
CA GLU A 176 -2.22 19.71 23.35
C GLU A 176 -2.73 19.67 24.79
N ASN A 177 -4.03 19.92 24.98
CA ASN A 177 -4.67 19.93 26.29
C ASN A 177 -5.08 18.54 26.81
N VAL A 178 -4.74 17.47 26.10
CA VAL A 178 -5.08 16.09 26.48
C VAL A 178 -3.84 15.37 26.99
N HIS A 179 -3.96 14.76 28.17
CA HIS A 179 -2.84 14.06 28.80
C HIS A 179 -2.56 12.72 28.10
N PRO A 180 -1.28 12.35 27.83
CA PRO A 180 -0.93 11.08 27.19
C PRO A 180 -1.50 9.83 27.86
N ASP A 181 -1.56 9.79 29.21
CA ASP A 181 -2.12 8.65 29.95
C ASP A 181 -3.62 8.43 29.65
N PHE A 182 -4.36 9.53 29.42
CA PHE A 182 -5.75 9.42 28.98
C PHE A 182 -5.83 8.79 27.59
N ILE A 183 -4.99 9.22 26.65
CA ILE A 183 -4.90 8.65 25.29
C ILE A 183 -4.56 7.15 25.37
N GLU A 184 -3.57 6.80 26.20
CA GLU A 184 -3.17 5.41 26.39
C GLU A 184 -4.34 4.54 26.87
N ASN A 185 -5.05 5.00 27.89
CA ASN A 185 -6.21 4.27 28.45
C ASN A 185 -7.34 4.12 27.42
N GLU A 186 -7.66 5.20 26.71
CA GLU A 186 -8.71 5.19 25.68
C GLU A 186 -8.38 4.23 24.53
N ILE A 187 -7.18 4.30 23.98
CA ILE A 187 -6.78 3.39 22.90
C ILE A 187 -6.76 1.94 23.37
N LYS A 188 -6.23 1.67 24.58
CA LYS A 188 -6.25 0.32 25.14
C LYS A 188 -7.67 -0.22 25.26
N GLN A 189 -8.59 0.55 25.87
CA GLN A 189 -9.95 0.09 26.15
C GLN A 189 -10.86 0.07 24.91
N LYS A 190 -10.73 1.04 24.03
CA LYS A 190 -11.67 1.23 22.91
C LYS A 190 -11.23 0.56 21.62
N VAL A 191 -9.92 0.33 21.46
CA VAL A 191 -9.35 -0.24 20.24
C VAL A 191 -8.70 -1.59 20.52
N LEU A 192 -7.68 -1.65 21.39
CA LEU A 192 -6.82 -2.83 21.48
C LEU A 192 -7.52 -4.05 22.10
N THR A 193 -8.34 -3.87 23.14
CA THR A 193 -9.05 -4.99 23.79
C THR A 193 -9.99 -5.78 22.87
N GLN A 194 -10.37 -5.19 21.73
CA GLN A 194 -11.21 -5.84 20.71
C GLN A 194 -10.39 -6.60 19.66
N LEU A 195 -9.08 -6.36 19.59
CA LEU A 195 -8.21 -6.84 18.52
C LEU A 195 -7.19 -7.87 18.99
N ILE A 196 -6.70 -7.71 20.21
CA ILE A 196 -5.60 -8.51 20.76
C ILE A 196 -5.84 -8.85 22.22
N ASP A 197 -5.26 -9.96 22.67
CA ASP A 197 -5.05 -10.19 24.09
C ASP A 197 -3.87 -9.34 24.55
N CYS A 198 -4.14 -8.38 25.45
CA CYS A 198 -3.13 -7.47 25.97
C CYS A 198 -2.29 -8.08 27.10
N ILE A 199 -2.55 -9.34 27.50
CA ILE A 199 -1.81 -10.02 28.55
C ILE A 199 -0.40 -10.35 28.06
N ASN A 200 0.62 -9.98 28.85
CA ASN A 200 2.04 -10.21 28.54
C ASN A 200 2.58 -9.48 27.30
N VAL A 201 1.89 -8.46 26.80
CA VAL A 201 2.39 -7.60 25.71
C VAL A 201 2.95 -6.30 26.29
N ASP A 202 4.16 -5.91 25.89
CA ASP A 202 4.70 -4.57 26.20
C ASP A 202 4.04 -3.52 25.31
N ILE A 203 3.00 -2.85 25.86
CA ILE A 203 2.23 -1.83 25.12
C ILE A 203 2.69 -0.44 25.56
N GLN A 204 3.16 0.35 24.60
CA GLN A 204 3.63 1.72 24.77
C GLN A 204 2.86 2.67 23.84
N ILE A 205 2.07 3.58 24.41
CA ILE A 205 1.27 4.56 23.64
C ILE A 205 1.68 5.97 24.05
N ASN A 206 2.18 6.79 23.13
CA ASN A 206 2.66 8.17 23.34
C ASN A 206 3.61 8.34 24.55
N ARG A 207 4.30 7.28 24.97
CA ARG A 207 4.99 7.18 26.28
C ARG A 207 6.11 8.22 26.47
N LYS A 208 6.73 8.67 25.40
CA LYS A 208 7.86 9.63 25.44
C LYS A 208 7.64 10.87 24.57
N SER A 209 6.49 10.98 23.93
CA SER A 209 6.25 12.04 22.96
C SER A 209 4.96 12.80 23.22
N LYS A 210 5.09 14.11 23.27
CA LYS A 210 3.96 15.02 23.12
C LYS A 210 3.79 15.23 21.61
N PHE A 211 2.80 14.57 21.00
CA PHE A 211 2.61 14.58 19.56
C PHE A 211 1.41 15.47 19.20
N TYR A 212 1.62 16.80 19.25
CA TYR A 212 0.57 17.79 18.97
C TYR A 212 0.55 18.27 17.52
N LYS A 213 1.72 18.32 16.88
CA LYS A 213 1.86 18.74 15.48
C LYS A 213 2.09 17.52 14.62
N GLY A 214 1.28 17.34 13.57
CA GLY A 214 1.38 16.24 12.62
C GLY A 214 1.22 16.71 11.18
N GLY A 215 1.20 15.78 10.25
CA GLY A 215 1.10 16.08 8.84
C GLY A 215 2.24 16.92 8.29
N PHE A 216 2.00 17.64 7.22
CA PHE A 216 3.04 18.43 6.52
C PHE A 216 3.68 19.53 7.37
N VAL A 217 3.00 20.01 8.41
CA VAL A 217 3.54 21.02 9.33
C VAL A 217 4.66 20.43 10.19
N ASN A 218 4.63 19.14 10.45
CA ASN A 218 5.60 18.44 11.28
C ASN A 218 6.73 17.80 10.46
N ASP A 219 6.40 17.19 9.33
CA ASP A 219 7.36 16.44 8.50
C ASP A 219 7.00 16.50 7.01
N THR A 220 7.99 16.37 6.16
CA THR A 220 7.80 16.35 4.70
C THR A 220 7.26 15.02 4.23
N GLY A 221 6.19 15.05 3.44
CA GLY A 221 5.62 13.89 2.77
C GLY A 221 6.01 13.81 1.30
N LEU A 222 6.12 12.59 0.80
CA LEU A 222 6.35 12.30 -0.62
C LEU A 222 5.63 11.01 -1.01
N THR A 223 5.00 11.00 -2.18
CA THR A 223 4.40 9.79 -2.76
C THR A 223 5.44 8.68 -2.88
N GLY A 224 5.07 7.46 -2.47
CA GLY A 224 5.92 6.28 -2.62
C GLY A 224 7.02 6.12 -1.58
N ARG A 225 6.99 6.85 -0.47
CA ARG A 225 7.97 6.68 0.62
C ARG A 225 7.55 5.66 1.69
N LYS A 226 6.40 4.97 1.51
CA LYS A 226 5.89 3.95 2.45
C LYS A 226 5.67 2.60 1.77
N ILE A 227 6.52 2.27 0.78
CA ILE A 227 6.40 1.05 -0.02
C ILE A 227 6.52 -0.24 0.78
N MET A 228 7.25 -0.24 1.90
CA MET A 228 7.31 -1.41 2.79
C MET A 228 5.99 -1.61 3.53
N ILE A 229 5.37 -0.53 4.02
CA ILE A 229 4.05 -0.55 4.66
C ILE A 229 2.98 -0.96 3.64
N ASP A 230 3.09 -0.49 2.41
CA ASP A 230 2.16 -0.80 1.32
C ASP A 230 2.14 -2.28 0.95
N THR A 231 3.20 -3.03 1.26
CA THR A 231 3.39 -4.42 0.85
C THR A 231 3.53 -5.38 2.03
N TYR A 232 4.74 -5.78 2.38
CA TYR A 232 5.00 -6.88 3.32
C TYR A 232 5.85 -6.48 4.54
N GLY A 233 5.88 -5.19 4.89
CA GLY A 233 6.55 -4.71 6.10
C GLY A 233 8.08 -4.87 6.12
N GLY A 234 8.72 -4.99 4.96
CA GLY A 234 10.16 -5.25 4.86
C GLY A 234 10.57 -6.73 5.03
N LEU A 235 9.61 -7.63 5.25
CA LEU A 235 9.87 -9.07 5.41
C LEU A 235 10.09 -9.79 4.07
N VAL A 236 9.60 -9.23 2.98
CA VAL A 236 9.76 -9.72 1.61
C VAL A 236 10.54 -8.69 0.80
N THR A 237 11.36 -9.17 -0.12
CA THR A 237 12.07 -8.33 -1.09
C THR A 237 11.08 -7.41 -1.82
N HIS A 238 11.45 -6.15 -2.04
CA HIS A 238 10.69 -5.17 -2.80
C HIS A 238 11.49 -4.71 -4.02
N GLY A 239 10.81 -4.49 -5.15
CA GLY A 239 11.46 -4.03 -6.39
C GLY A 239 11.81 -2.53 -6.40
N GLY A 240 11.22 -1.76 -5.48
CA GLY A 240 11.46 -0.32 -5.31
C GLY A 240 10.39 0.57 -5.93
N GLY A 241 9.51 0.04 -6.80
CA GLY A 241 8.45 0.82 -7.46
C GLY A 241 7.29 1.17 -6.52
N ALA A 242 6.92 2.45 -6.47
CA ALA A 242 5.73 2.91 -5.76
C ALA A 242 4.46 2.60 -6.56
N PHE A 243 3.32 2.47 -5.87
CA PHE A 243 2.02 2.18 -6.47
C PHE A 243 1.19 3.44 -6.74
N SER A 244 1.05 4.29 -5.71
CA SER A 244 0.16 5.46 -5.74
C SER A 244 0.49 6.42 -6.88
N GLY A 245 -0.54 6.95 -7.53
CA GLY A 245 -0.44 7.87 -8.66
C GLY A 245 -0.17 7.23 -10.02
N LYS A 246 0.11 5.92 -10.05
CA LYS A 246 0.40 5.15 -11.27
C LYS A 246 -0.84 4.44 -11.79
N ASP A 247 -1.18 4.62 -13.06
CA ASP A 247 -2.26 3.91 -13.73
C ASP A 247 -1.93 2.42 -13.96
N PRO A 248 -2.92 1.57 -14.29
CA PRO A 248 -2.72 0.13 -14.46
C PRO A 248 -1.70 -0.31 -15.50
N SER A 249 -1.31 0.54 -16.45
CA SER A 249 -0.28 0.22 -17.45
C SER A 249 1.12 0.15 -16.84
N LYS A 250 1.32 0.71 -15.65
CA LYS A 250 2.61 0.70 -14.94
C LYS A 250 2.79 -0.64 -14.21
N ILE A 251 3.80 -1.39 -14.63
CA ILE A 251 4.12 -2.73 -14.09
C ILE A 251 4.44 -2.71 -12.58
N ASP A 252 5.00 -1.63 -12.08
CA ASP A 252 5.26 -1.46 -10.65
C ASP A 252 4.00 -1.75 -9.82
N ARG A 253 2.84 -1.31 -10.30
CA ARG A 253 1.56 -1.52 -9.64
C ARG A 253 0.88 -2.80 -10.12
N SER A 254 0.57 -2.91 -11.40
CA SER A 254 -0.24 -4.00 -11.94
C SER A 254 0.44 -5.36 -11.79
N ALA A 255 1.73 -5.47 -12.10
CA ALA A 255 2.44 -6.73 -11.98
C ALA A 255 2.73 -7.12 -10.52
N ALA A 256 2.89 -6.16 -9.59
CA ALA A 256 2.98 -6.44 -8.16
C ALA A 256 1.65 -7.02 -7.63
N TYR A 257 0.52 -6.46 -8.07
CA TYR A 257 -0.81 -7.00 -7.74
C TYR A 257 -1.01 -8.40 -8.32
N MET A 258 -0.57 -8.64 -9.56
CA MET A 258 -0.63 -9.95 -10.18
C MET A 258 0.25 -10.97 -9.44
N ALA A 259 1.47 -10.60 -9.10
CA ALA A 259 2.38 -11.46 -8.34
C ALA A 259 1.77 -11.84 -6.97
N ARG A 260 1.13 -10.87 -6.28
CA ARG A 260 0.37 -11.14 -5.04
C ARG A 260 -0.82 -12.06 -5.30
N PHE A 261 -1.63 -11.77 -6.31
CA PHE A 261 -2.80 -12.58 -6.66
C PHE A 261 -2.42 -14.03 -6.89
N VAL A 262 -1.38 -14.28 -7.69
CA VAL A 262 -0.93 -15.64 -7.99
C VAL A 262 -0.37 -16.32 -6.75
N ALA A 263 0.51 -15.66 -5.99
CA ALA A 263 1.08 -16.21 -4.75
C ALA A 263 -0.03 -16.60 -3.75
N LYS A 264 -1.02 -15.72 -3.57
CA LYS A 264 -2.15 -15.98 -2.67
C LYS A 264 -2.98 -17.16 -3.14
N ASN A 265 -3.27 -17.26 -4.44
CA ASN A 265 -4.07 -18.37 -4.97
C ASN A 265 -3.34 -19.71 -4.91
N ILE A 266 -2.03 -19.76 -5.10
CA ILE A 266 -1.22 -20.97 -4.88
C ILE A 266 -1.37 -21.46 -3.43
N VAL A 267 -1.28 -20.57 -2.48
CA VAL A 267 -1.35 -20.92 -1.05
C VAL A 267 -2.79 -21.27 -0.64
N ALA A 268 -3.77 -20.46 -1.08
CA ALA A 268 -5.18 -20.65 -0.73
C ALA A 268 -5.77 -21.96 -1.28
N ASN A 269 -5.30 -22.45 -2.44
CA ASN A 269 -5.68 -23.75 -2.99
C ASN A 269 -4.86 -24.91 -2.40
N GLY A 270 -4.00 -24.68 -1.40
CA GLY A 270 -3.26 -25.73 -0.69
C GLY A 270 -2.11 -26.35 -1.49
N LEU A 271 -1.69 -25.72 -2.60
CA LEU A 271 -0.58 -26.22 -3.42
C LEU A 271 0.76 -26.08 -2.69
N GLU A 272 0.94 -25.01 -1.93
CA GLU A 272 2.10 -24.76 -1.07
C GLU A 272 1.67 -24.03 0.21
N LYS A 273 2.50 -24.13 1.27
CA LYS A 273 2.24 -23.40 2.52
C LYS A 273 2.68 -21.94 2.45
N GLU A 274 3.64 -21.67 1.59
CA GLU A 274 4.25 -20.36 1.38
C GLU A 274 4.67 -20.22 -0.08
N CYS A 275 4.41 -19.07 -0.68
CA CYS A 275 4.78 -18.78 -2.06
C CYS A 275 5.28 -17.36 -2.20
N LYS A 276 6.48 -17.21 -2.79
CA LYS A 276 7.03 -15.94 -3.23
C LYS A 276 7.25 -15.99 -4.74
N ILE A 277 6.74 -14.99 -5.43
CA ILE A 277 6.86 -14.81 -6.88
C ILE A 277 7.67 -13.54 -7.14
N ALA A 278 8.66 -13.63 -8.03
CA ALA A 278 9.39 -12.50 -8.56
C ALA A 278 9.21 -12.46 -10.08
N VAL A 279 8.85 -11.30 -10.60
CA VAL A 279 8.63 -11.08 -12.04
C VAL A 279 9.44 -9.87 -12.48
N ALA A 280 10.19 -10.01 -13.58
CA ALA A 280 10.93 -8.90 -14.15
C ALA A 280 10.46 -8.61 -15.59
N TYR A 281 10.48 -7.33 -15.94
CA TYR A 281 10.08 -6.82 -17.24
C TYR A 281 11.18 -5.97 -17.84
N LEU A 282 11.19 -5.90 -19.18
CA LEU A 282 11.99 -4.99 -19.97
C LEU A 282 11.07 -4.00 -20.69
N PHE A 283 11.48 -2.74 -20.75
CA PHE A 283 10.74 -1.68 -21.43
C PHE A 283 10.35 -2.10 -22.88
N GLY A 284 9.08 -1.94 -23.22
CA GLY A 284 8.53 -2.24 -24.54
C GLY A 284 8.21 -3.71 -24.81
N GLU A 285 8.64 -4.65 -23.96
CA GLU A 285 8.36 -6.07 -24.12
C GLU A 285 7.01 -6.45 -23.47
N GLU A 286 6.22 -7.28 -24.19
CA GLU A 286 4.95 -7.79 -23.66
C GLU A 286 5.16 -8.89 -22.62
N GLN A 287 6.14 -9.76 -22.85
CA GLN A 287 6.40 -10.90 -21.97
C GLN A 287 7.38 -10.52 -20.85
N PRO A 288 7.18 -11.02 -19.63
CA PRO A 288 8.20 -10.88 -18.61
C PRO A 288 9.49 -11.59 -19.01
N THR A 289 10.63 -10.95 -18.76
CA THR A 289 11.95 -11.52 -19.02
C THR A 289 12.35 -12.57 -17.98
N MET A 290 11.75 -12.52 -16.80
CA MET A 290 12.00 -13.47 -15.72
C MET A 290 10.75 -13.68 -14.89
N LEU A 291 10.47 -14.94 -14.55
CA LEU A 291 9.53 -15.33 -13.50
C LEU A 291 10.21 -16.37 -12.63
N ASN A 292 10.34 -16.07 -11.35
CA ASN A 292 10.87 -16.99 -10.34
C ASN A 292 9.82 -17.26 -9.27
N VAL A 293 9.76 -18.52 -8.84
CA VAL A 293 8.87 -18.98 -7.78
C VAL A 293 9.74 -19.62 -6.69
N SER A 294 9.52 -19.20 -5.45
CA SER A 294 10.15 -19.79 -4.27
C SER A 294 9.06 -20.21 -3.29
N THR A 295 9.20 -21.41 -2.74
CA THR A 295 8.28 -22.01 -1.77
C THR A 295 9.02 -22.55 -0.57
N ASP A 296 8.33 -23.04 0.43
CA ASP A 296 8.93 -23.74 1.57
C ASP A 296 9.64 -25.06 1.17
N LYS A 297 9.30 -25.63 -0.02
CA LYS A 297 9.93 -26.82 -0.58
C LYS A 297 10.60 -26.50 -1.91
N GLU A 298 11.91 -26.24 -1.90
CA GLU A 298 12.66 -25.88 -3.10
C GLU A 298 12.50 -26.87 -4.26
N SER A 299 12.31 -28.18 -3.95
CA SER A 299 12.10 -29.23 -4.97
C SER A 299 10.87 -29.04 -5.88
N ASN A 300 9.90 -28.26 -5.45
CA ASN A 300 8.65 -28.04 -6.19
C ASN A 300 8.68 -26.81 -7.10
N SER A 301 9.64 -25.92 -6.95
CA SER A 301 9.64 -24.60 -7.59
C SER A 301 9.55 -24.64 -9.12
N THR A 302 10.24 -25.60 -9.78
CA THR A 302 10.20 -25.72 -11.26
C THR A 302 8.87 -26.21 -11.78
N LYS A 303 8.27 -27.22 -11.15
CA LYS A 303 6.95 -27.73 -11.55
C LYS A 303 5.85 -26.70 -11.30
N LEU A 304 5.93 -26.02 -10.16
CA LEU A 304 4.99 -24.97 -9.81
C LEU A 304 5.10 -23.78 -10.75
N LYS A 305 6.31 -23.39 -11.15
CA LYS A 305 6.52 -22.35 -12.18
C LYS A 305 5.84 -22.72 -13.50
N GLN A 306 6.01 -23.95 -13.98
CA GLN A 306 5.35 -24.43 -15.21
C GLN A 306 3.83 -24.40 -15.07
N PHE A 307 3.30 -24.83 -13.93
CA PHE A 307 1.88 -24.76 -13.63
C PHE A 307 1.37 -23.33 -13.65
N ILE A 308 2.05 -22.39 -12.96
CA ILE A 308 1.69 -20.97 -12.94
C ILE A 308 1.65 -20.39 -14.35
N LEU A 309 2.67 -20.65 -15.17
CA LEU A 309 2.73 -20.17 -16.56
C LEU A 309 1.65 -20.79 -17.47
N SER A 310 1.13 -21.97 -17.13
CA SER A 310 0.01 -22.58 -17.85
C SER A 310 -1.36 -22.00 -17.49
N LYS A 311 -1.47 -21.35 -16.34
CA LYS A 311 -2.74 -20.83 -15.80
C LYS A 311 -2.86 -19.30 -15.87
N PHE A 312 -1.76 -18.58 -15.80
CA PHE A 312 -1.72 -17.14 -15.64
C PHE A 312 -0.87 -16.48 -16.72
N ASP A 313 -1.43 -15.45 -17.31
CA ASP A 313 -0.74 -14.60 -18.30
C ASP A 313 -0.21 -13.34 -17.60
N PHE A 314 1.11 -13.16 -17.65
CA PHE A 314 1.79 -12.03 -17.02
C PHE A 314 2.04 -10.84 -17.98
N ARG A 315 1.46 -10.84 -19.17
CA ARG A 315 1.50 -9.65 -20.04
C ARG A 315 0.70 -8.51 -19.41
N PRO A 316 1.17 -7.25 -19.52
CA PRO A 316 0.53 -6.11 -18.86
C PRO A 316 -0.97 -6.00 -19.15
N ASN A 317 -1.40 -6.12 -20.41
CA ASN A 317 -2.81 -6.05 -20.78
C ASN A 317 -3.63 -7.21 -20.19
N ALA A 318 -3.09 -8.42 -20.16
CA ALA A 318 -3.76 -9.58 -19.59
C ALA A 318 -3.96 -9.43 -18.06
N ILE A 319 -2.98 -8.85 -17.37
CA ILE A 319 -3.09 -8.52 -15.94
C ILE A 319 -4.20 -7.50 -15.70
N ILE A 320 -4.25 -6.42 -16.50
CA ILE A 320 -5.27 -5.36 -16.38
C ILE A 320 -6.67 -5.94 -16.54
N GLU A 321 -6.87 -6.84 -17.52
CA GLU A 321 -8.16 -7.51 -17.77
C GLU A 321 -8.52 -8.48 -16.65
N LEU A 322 -7.61 -9.39 -16.28
CA LEU A 322 -7.85 -10.41 -15.25
C LEU A 322 -8.24 -9.78 -13.92
N LEU A 323 -7.49 -8.78 -13.49
CA LEU A 323 -7.69 -8.09 -12.19
C LEU A 323 -8.69 -6.91 -12.29
N LYS A 324 -9.27 -6.65 -13.47
CA LYS A 324 -10.24 -5.55 -13.72
C LYS A 324 -9.73 -4.19 -13.24
N LEU A 325 -8.46 -3.90 -13.45
CA LEU A 325 -7.80 -2.74 -12.86
C LEU A 325 -8.33 -1.40 -13.39
N LYS A 326 -8.90 -1.34 -14.59
CA LYS A 326 -9.54 -0.13 -15.12
C LYS A 326 -10.84 0.25 -14.40
N ASN A 327 -11.45 -0.68 -13.66
CA ASN A 327 -12.68 -0.48 -12.89
C ASN A 327 -12.41 -0.31 -11.39
N THR A 328 -11.15 -0.22 -11.00
CA THR A 328 -10.73 -0.08 -9.60
C THR A 328 -10.74 1.40 -9.20
N ILE A 329 -11.17 1.68 -7.98
CA ILE A 329 -10.94 2.97 -7.32
C ILE A 329 -9.69 2.81 -6.46
N TYR A 330 -8.68 3.65 -6.72
CA TYR A 330 -7.34 3.47 -6.17
C TYR A 330 -7.09 4.21 -4.85
N GLN A 331 -7.73 5.37 -4.62
CA GLN A 331 -7.51 6.15 -3.41
C GLN A 331 -7.64 5.32 -2.11
N PRO A 332 -8.65 4.45 -1.92
CA PRO A 332 -8.75 3.63 -0.71
C PRO A 332 -7.64 2.58 -0.58
N THR A 333 -6.92 2.26 -1.67
CA THR A 333 -5.85 1.26 -1.63
C THR A 333 -4.56 1.80 -1.06
N SER A 334 -4.39 3.12 -1.04
CA SER A 334 -3.17 3.80 -0.60
C SER A 334 -2.94 3.80 0.92
N ILE A 335 -3.86 3.25 1.72
CA ILE A 335 -3.80 3.21 3.19
C ILE A 335 -3.92 1.79 3.72
N TYR A 336 -3.27 1.52 4.87
CA TYR A 336 -3.30 0.23 5.60
C TYR A 336 -2.86 -0.98 4.76
N GLY A 337 -1.96 -0.75 3.77
CA GLY A 337 -1.40 -1.78 2.90
C GLY A 337 -2.31 -2.22 1.76
N HIS A 338 -1.72 -2.39 0.57
CA HIS A 338 -2.44 -2.73 -0.67
C HIS A 338 -2.97 -4.16 -0.70
N PHE A 339 -2.53 -5.02 0.23
CA PHE A 339 -2.88 -6.45 0.29
C PHE A 339 -3.70 -6.83 1.52
N SER A 340 -4.15 -5.84 2.30
CA SER A 340 -4.85 -6.07 3.56
C SER A 340 -6.37 -6.23 3.40
N ASN A 341 -6.97 -5.72 2.32
CA ASN A 341 -8.41 -5.75 2.11
C ASN A 341 -8.80 -6.91 1.18
N PRO A 342 -9.49 -7.95 1.68
CA PRO A 342 -9.87 -9.12 0.88
C PRO A 342 -10.87 -8.81 -0.26
N ASN A 343 -11.48 -7.63 -0.27
CA ASN A 343 -12.43 -7.23 -1.32
C ASN A 343 -11.77 -6.69 -2.59
N TYR A 344 -10.47 -6.43 -2.58
CA TYR A 344 -9.76 -6.01 -3.79
C TYR A 344 -9.69 -7.14 -4.82
N ASN A 345 -9.72 -6.80 -6.11
CA ASN A 345 -9.73 -7.80 -7.18
C ASN A 345 -8.49 -8.71 -7.15
N TRP A 346 -7.33 -8.17 -6.79
CA TRP A 346 -6.08 -8.95 -6.64
C TRP A 346 -5.98 -9.74 -5.33
N GLU A 347 -6.97 -9.62 -4.46
CA GLU A 347 -7.09 -10.41 -3.22
C GLU A 347 -8.15 -11.52 -3.32
N GLN A 348 -8.81 -11.67 -4.48
CA GLN A 348 -9.80 -12.73 -4.68
C GLN A 348 -9.15 -14.10 -4.78
N ILE A 349 -9.83 -15.12 -4.25
CA ILE A 349 -9.42 -16.53 -4.36
C ILE A 349 -10.24 -17.16 -5.48
N ILE A 350 -9.54 -17.82 -6.40
CA ILE A 350 -10.13 -18.59 -7.50
C ILE A 350 -9.77 -20.07 -7.35
N SER A 351 -10.55 -20.96 -7.95
CA SER A 351 -10.21 -22.38 -8.06
C SER A 351 -9.14 -22.59 -9.13
N LEU A 352 -8.05 -23.30 -8.81
CA LEU A 352 -6.92 -23.58 -9.69
C LEU A 352 -6.95 -24.98 -10.29
#